data_cf2b1f1bf486072426b1ff358fb98262
#
_entry.id   cf2b1f1bf486072426b1ff358fb98262
#
_cell.length_a   1.000
_cell.length_b   1.000
_cell.length_c   1.000
_cell.angle_alpha   90.00
_cell.angle_beta   90.00
_cell.angle_gamma   90.00
#
_symmetry.space_group_name_H-M   'P 1'
#
loop_
_entity.id
_entity.type
_entity.pdbx_description
1 polymer ?
#
loop_
_entity_poly.entity_id
_entity_poly.type
_entity_poly.pdbx_seq_one_letter_code
_entity_poly.pdbx_strand_id
1 'polypeptide(L)'
;MADHKAMETIFKDNGCSDFKWMDPGEVIVSAWVRFKCMFGCKEFGRAVACPPNLPDLDECRKLFTEYSEAVLFHFEGELDDPEDRHAWTKGINDSLLAIERAAFLAGYYKAIAIYVDPCNICGECVPDKKDCRNPTEARPSPEGLGVDVFGTVRKLGYNIDVLTDYDQKMNRYGMLLIE
;
A
#
# COMPACT_ATOMS: atom_id res chain seq x y z
N MET A 1 12.44 -17.33 -6.74
CA MET A 1 11.32 -16.82 -7.59
C MET A 1 10.04 -17.46 -7.12
N ALA A 2 9.03 -16.64 -6.92
CA ALA A 2 7.73 -17.10 -6.44
C ALA A 2 7.04 -18.03 -7.45
N ASP A 3 6.24 -18.99 -6.96
CA ASP A 3 5.29 -19.71 -7.79
C ASP A 3 4.12 -18.78 -8.14
N HIS A 4 4.24 -18.08 -9.28
CA HIS A 4 3.27 -17.09 -9.72
C HIS A 4 1.85 -17.68 -9.79
N LYS A 5 1.69 -18.93 -10.27
CA LYS A 5 0.37 -19.54 -10.40
C LYS A 5 -0.29 -19.76 -9.04
N ALA A 6 0.46 -20.24 -8.07
CA ALA A 6 -0.04 -20.42 -6.71
C ALA A 6 -0.39 -19.09 -6.06
N MET A 7 0.49 -18.08 -6.22
CA MET A 7 0.27 -16.73 -5.69
C MET A 7 -0.92 -16.04 -6.33
N GLU A 8 -1.09 -16.14 -7.65
CA GLU A 8 -2.26 -15.56 -8.33
C GLU A 8 -3.59 -16.18 -7.92
N THR A 9 -3.58 -17.47 -7.52
CA THR A 9 -4.75 -18.10 -6.92
C THR A 9 -5.06 -17.44 -5.57
N ILE A 10 -4.05 -17.26 -4.71
CA ILE A 10 -4.21 -16.57 -3.42
C ILE A 10 -4.78 -15.16 -3.62
N PHE A 11 -4.29 -14.41 -4.62
CA PHE A 11 -4.78 -13.05 -4.90
C PHE A 11 -6.26 -13.05 -5.26
N LYS A 12 -6.66 -13.91 -6.20
CA LYS A 12 -8.05 -14.02 -6.67
C LYS A 12 -9.01 -14.49 -5.58
N ASP A 13 -8.58 -15.45 -4.76
CA ASP A 13 -9.37 -15.97 -3.64
C ASP A 13 -9.62 -14.90 -2.55
N ASN A 14 -8.76 -13.88 -2.49
CA ASN A 14 -8.92 -12.72 -1.60
C ASN A 14 -9.49 -11.48 -2.31
N GLY A 15 -10.10 -11.64 -3.49
CA GLY A 15 -10.80 -10.58 -4.21
C GLY A 15 -9.89 -9.61 -4.98
N CYS A 16 -8.59 -9.91 -5.11
CA CYS A 16 -7.63 -9.08 -5.84
C CYS A 16 -7.39 -9.69 -7.23
N SER A 17 -8.12 -9.22 -8.24
CA SER A 17 -8.08 -9.75 -9.61
C SER A 17 -7.30 -8.88 -10.60
N ASP A 18 -7.16 -7.57 -10.33
CA ASP A 18 -6.37 -6.66 -11.16
C ASP A 18 -5.01 -6.41 -10.47
N PHE A 19 -3.98 -7.01 -11.04
CA PHE A 19 -2.63 -6.93 -10.51
C PHE A 19 -1.58 -7.07 -11.63
N LYS A 20 -0.38 -6.59 -11.36
CA LYS A 20 0.80 -6.80 -12.21
C LYS A 20 2.00 -7.20 -11.36
N TRP A 21 2.70 -8.22 -11.82
CA TRP A 21 4.03 -8.55 -11.33
C TRP A 21 5.00 -7.45 -11.73
N MET A 22 5.94 -7.13 -10.85
CA MET A 22 6.91 -6.07 -11.08
C MET A 22 8.24 -6.37 -10.40
N ASP A 23 9.29 -5.78 -10.96
CA ASP A 23 10.57 -5.63 -10.27
C ASP A 23 10.43 -4.52 -9.21
N PRO A 24 10.68 -4.81 -7.90
CA PRO A 24 10.65 -3.79 -6.87
C PRO A 24 11.58 -2.59 -7.14
N GLY A 25 12.65 -2.78 -7.91
CA GLY A 25 13.53 -1.71 -8.36
C GLY A 25 12.86 -0.67 -9.27
N GLU A 26 11.68 -0.96 -9.82
CA GLU A 26 10.89 -0.01 -10.60
C GLU A 26 10.09 0.98 -9.74
N VAL A 27 10.00 0.73 -8.43
CA VAL A 27 9.31 1.62 -7.47
C VAL A 27 10.08 2.94 -7.35
N ILE A 28 9.38 4.05 -7.58
CA ILE A 28 9.97 5.39 -7.52
C ILE A 28 9.77 5.97 -6.12
N VAL A 29 10.82 6.04 -5.31
CA VAL A 29 10.79 6.73 -4.01
C VAL A 29 11.33 8.14 -4.16
N SER A 30 10.47 9.15 -3.87
CA SER A 30 10.74 10.56 -4.13
C SER A 30 10.52 11.44 -2.90
N ALA A 31 11.43 12.39 -2.69
CA ALA A 31 11.37 13.30 -1.55
C ALA A 31 10.13 14.21 -1.58
N TRP A 32 9.67 14.64 -2.76
CA TRP A 32 8.49 15.50 -2.88
C TRP A 32 7.21 14.86 -2.29
N VAL A 33 7.09 13.53 -2.32
CA VAL A 33 5.96 12.80 -1.71
C VAL A 33 5.97 13.01 -0.20
N ARG A 34 7.15 12.86 0.44
CA ARG A 34 7.32 13.10 1.87
C ARG A 34 7.01 14.56 2.24
N PHE A 35 7.39 15.51 1.39
CA PHE A 35 7.06 16.94 1.60
C PHE A 35 5.54 17.16 1.56
N LYS A 36 4.81 16.51 0.65
CA LYS A 36 3.34 16.58 0.64
C LYS A 36 2.72 16.01 1.92
N CYS A 37 3.26 14.92 2.47
CA CYS A 37 2.82 14.42 3.76
C CYS A 37 3.05 15.46 4.87
N MET A 38 4.24 16.06 4.93
CA MET A 38 4.61 17.01 5.98
C MET A 38 3.77 18.31 5.97
N PHE A 39 3.45 18.83 4.79
CA PHE A 39 2.87 20.16 4.64
C PHE A 39 1.41 20.15 4.13
N GLY A 40 0.87 19.00 3.75
CA GLY A 40 -0.47 18.89 3.18
C GLY A 40 -1.37 17.84 3.82
N CYS A 41 -0.85 16.95 4.68
CA CYS A 41 -1.63 15.86 5.25
C CYS A 41 -1.91 16.09 6.74
N LYS A 42 -3.19 16.09 7.12
CA LYS A 42 -3.61 16.24 8.53
C LYS A 42 -3.20 15.05 9.42
N GLU A 43 -2.91 13.90 8.82
CA GLU A 43 -2.49 12.68 9.53
C GLU A 43 -0.99 12.62 9.82
N PHE A 44 -0.20 13.56 9.31
CA PHE A 44 1.23 13.61 9.59
C PHE A 44 1.50 13.72 11.11
N GLY A 45 2.27 12.78 11.64
CA GLY A 45 2.58 12.70 13.07
C GLY A 45 1.46 12.19 13.98
N ARG A 46 0.30 11.79 13.41
CA ARG A 46 -0.86 11.32 14.19
C ARG A 46 -1.08 9.82 14.13
N ALA A 47 -0.53 9.16 13.13
CA ALA A 47 -0.72 7.72 12.93
C ALA A 47 0.60 6.96 12.92
N VAL A 48 0.63 5.79 13.56
CA VAL A 48 1.85 4.99 13.72
C VAL A 48 2.44 4.51 12.39
N ALA A 49 1.61 4.29 11.39
CA ALA A 49 2.01 3.85 10.06
C ALA A 49 2.13 5.01 9.05
N CYS A 50 2.29 6.25 9.55
CA CYS A 50 2.50 7.45 8.77
C CYS A 50 3.79 8.17 9.18
N PRO A 51 4.39 9.00 8.31
CA PRO A 51 5.51 9.83 8.70
C PRO A 51 5.15 10.77 9.88
N PRO A 52 6.07 11.09 10.77
CA PRO A 52 7.50 10.74 10.79
C PRO A 52 7.83 9.37 11.39
N ASN A 53 6.83 8.55 11.75
CA ASN A 53 7.03 7.27 12.45
C ASN A 53 7.52 6.14 11.53
N LEU A 54 7.69 6.42 10.24
CA LEU A 54 8.24 5.48 9.26
C LEU A 54 9.73 5.75 9.03
N PRO A 55 10.47 4.76 8.48
CA PRO A 55 11.88 4.92 8.14
C PRO A 55 12.13 6.12 7.24
N ASP A 56 13.37 6.60 7.20
CA ASP A 56 13.74 7.65 6.27
C ASP A 56 13.66 7.18 4.80
N LEU A 57 13.80 8.12 3.86
CA LEU A 57 13.61 7.79 2.44
C LEU A 57 14.71 6.88 1.89
N ASP A 58 15.92 6.90 2.46
CA ASP A 58 17.01 6.04 2.00
C ASP A 58 16.79 4.61 2.50
N GLU A 59 16.33 4.45 3.72
CA GLU A 59 15.88 3.13 4.24
C GLU A 59 14.68 2.60 3.45
N CYS A 60 13.72 3.47 3.09
CA CYS A 60 12.59 3.07 2.24
C CYS A 60 13.06 2.62 0.84
N ARG A 61 14.03 3.32 0.22
CA ARG A 61 14.63 2.90 -1.06
C ARG A 61 15.33 1.55 -0.92
N LYS A 62 16.11 1.38 0.15
CA LYS A 62 16.83 0.15 0.44
C LYS A 62 15.86 -1.03 0.59
N LEU A 63 14.73 -0.85 1.26
CA LEU A 63 13.70 -1.88 1.40
C LEU A 63 13.36 -2.51 0.04
N PHE A 64 13.05 -1.70 -0.97
CA PHE A 64 12.68 -2.21 -2.30
C PHE A 64 13.82 -2.95 -3.00
N THR A 65 15.09 -2.64 -2.70
CA THR A 65 16.24 -3.35 -3.27
C THR A 65 16.54 -4.69 -2.61
N GLU A 66 15.92 -5.00 -1.48
CA GLU A 66 16.08 -6.28 -0.77
C GLU A 66 15.13 -7.37 -1.28
N TYR A 67 14.26 -7.00 -2.23
CA TYR A 67 13.30 -7.90 -2.87
C TYR A 67 13.58 -8.01 -4.37
N SER A 68 13.33 -9.17 -4.92
CA SER A 68 13.48 -9.47 -6.36
C SER A 68 12.13 -9.57 -7.07
N GLU A 69 11.04 -9.74 -6.34
CA GLU A 69 9.69 -9.88 -6.88
C GLU A 69 8.66 -9.16 -6.00
N ALA A 70 7.80 -8.42 -6.66
CA ALA A 70 6.64 -7.76 -6.04
C ALA A 70 5.43 -7.82 -6.96
N VAL A 71 4.27 -7.52 -6.38
CA VAL A 71 3.01 -7.37 -7.10
C VAL A 71 2.42 -6.02 -6.77
N LEU A 72 2.02 -5.28 -7.79
CA LEU A 72 1.16 -4.11 -7.68
C LEU A 72 -0.28 -4.54 -7.88
N PHE A 73 -1.16 -4.24 -6.93
CA PHE A 73 -2.60 -4.42 -7.02
C PHE A 73 -3.26 -3.11 -7.36
N HIS A 74 -4.27 -3.16 -8.21
CA HIS A 74 -5.12 -2.03 -8.58
C HIS A 74 -6.56 -2.27 -8.16
N PHE A 75 -7.16 -1.24 -7.61
CA PHE A 75 -8.56 -1.23 -7.19
C PHE A 75 -9.24 0.04 -7.72
N GLU A 76 -10.36 -0.14 -8.38
CA GLU A 76 -11.19 0.94 -8.88
C GLU A 76 -12.50 0.99 -8.07
N GLY A 77 -12.92 2.17 -7.67
CA GLY A 77 -14.17 2.39 -6.93
C GLY A 77 -14.87 3.67 -7.34
N GLU A 78 -16.19 3.59 -7.46
CA GLU A 78 -17.10 4.72 -7.51
C GLU A 78 -17.84 4.78 -6.19
N LEU A 79 -17.84 5.91 -5.52
CA LEU A 79 -18.49 6.10 -4.23
C LEU A 79 -19.46 7.27 -4.33
N ASP A 80 -20.69 7.05 -3.90
CA ASP A 80 -21.71 8.08 -3.85
C ASP A 80 -21.40 9.15 -2.79
N ASP A 81 -20.77 8.73 -1.68
CA ASP A 81 -20.30 9.61 -0.61
C ASP A 81 -18.77 9.48 -0.43
N PRO A 82 -18.02 10.60 -0.52
CA PRO A 82 -16.56 10.59 -0.26
C PRO A 82 -16.16 10.03 1.11
N GLU A 83 -17.04 10.10 2.11
CA GLU A 83 -16.78 9.56 3.46
C GLU A 83 -16.74 8.04 3.47
N ASP A 84 -17.40 7.35 2.52
CA ASP A 84 -17.38 5.89 2.37
C ASP A 84 -16.00 5.36 1.93
N ARG A 85 -15.11 6.24 1.48
CA ARG A 85 -13.75 5.88 1.08
C ARG A 85 -13.01 5.09 2.17
N HIS A 86 -13.17 5.48 3.43
CA HIS A 86 -12.46 4.82 4.52
C HIS A 86 -12.94 3.39 4.75
N ALA A 87 -14.24 3.13 4.61
CA ALA A 87 -14.78 1.78 4.70
C ALA A 87 -14.35 0.92 3.51
N TRP A 88 -14.40 1.47 2.30
CA TRP A 88 -13.95 0.80 1.08
C TRP A 88 -12.46 0.41 1.14
N THR A 89 -11.57 1.37 1.43
CA THR A 89 -10.12 1.10 1.50
C THR A 89 -9.76 0.20 2.67
N LYS A 90 -10.55 0.19 3.76
CA LYS A 90 -10.38 -0.78 4.84
C LYS A 90 -10.58 -2.22 4.35
N GLY A 91 -11.65 -2.49 3.60
CA GLY A 91 -11.89 -3.81 3.01
C GLY A 91 -10.75 -4.27 2.11
N ILE A 92 -10.18 -3.35 1.32
CA ILE A 92 -9.00 -3.64 0.49
C ILE A 92 -7.77 -3.96 1.35
N ASN A 93 -7.50 -3.16 2.39
CA ASN A 93 -6.37 -3.39 3.28
C ASN A 93 -6.49 -4.72 4.05
N ASP A 94 -7.70 -5.10 4.46
CA ASP A 94 -7.98 -6.40 5.08
C ASP A 94 -7.67 -7.55 4.09
N SER A 95 -8.00 -7.41 2.81
CA SER A 95 -7.66 -8.38 1.74
C SER A 95 -6.14 -8.47 1.51
N LEU A 96 -5.44 -7.34 1.46
CA LEU A 96 -3.98 -7.31 1.30
C LEU A 96 -3.26 -7.97 2.47
N LEU A 97 -3.75 -7.76 3.69
CA LEU A 97 -3.21 -8.43 4.89
C LEU A 97 -3.45 -9.95 4.85
N ALA A 98 -4.62 -10.38 4.40
CA ALA A 98 -4.93 -11.80 4.23
C ALA A 98 -4.02 -12.45 3.16
N ILE A 99 -3.75 -11.76 2.06
CA ILE A 99 -2.80 -12.18 1.02
C ILE A 99 -1.38 -12.30 1.59
N GLU A 100 -0.90 -11.30 2.34
CA GLU A 100 0.41 -11.36 3.00
C GLU A 100 0.54 -12.59 3.89
N ARG A 101 -0.48 -12.84 4.72
CA ARG A 101 -0.52 -14.01 5.60
C ARG A 101 -0.51 -15.32 4.82
N ALA A 102 -1.30 -15.42 3.74
CA ALA A 102 -1.34 -16.61 2.90
C ALA A 102 0.00 -16.84 2.18
N ALA A 103 0.64 -15.78 1.69
CA ALA A 103 1.96 -15.85 1.10
C ALA A 103 3.03 -16.34 2.11
N PHE A 104 3.00 -15.80 3.33
CA PHE A 104 3.90 -16.25 4.39
C PHE A 104 3.71 -17.75 4.70
N LEU A 105 2.47 -18.21 4.81
CA LEU A 105 2.15 -19.63 5.06
C LEU A 105 2.50 -20.54 3.87
N ALA A 106 2.55 -19.98 2.65
CA ALA A 106 3.03 -20.68 1.46
C ALA A 106 4.58 -20.74 1.37
N GLY A 107 5.29 -20.17 2.36
CA GLY A 107 6.75 -20.25 2.47
C GLY A 107 7.50 -18.98 2.08
N TYR A 108 6.81 -17.93 1.65
CA TYR A 108 7.42 -16.61 1.33
C TYR A 108 7.59 -15.79 2.61
N TYR A 109 8.59 -16.14 3.40
CA TYR A 109 8.78 -15.59 4.75
C TYR A 109 9.11 -14.09 4.78
N LYS A 110 9.52 -13.51 3.65
CA LYS A 110 9.75 -12.06 3.51
C LYS A 110 8.49 -11.30 3.12
N ALA A 111 7.38 -11.99 2.77
CA ALA A 111 6.19 -11.33 2.26
C ALA A 111 5.71 -10.22 3.18
N ILE A 112 5.52 -9.02 2.62
CA ILE A 112 4.97 -7.85 3.33
C ILE A 112 4.06 -7.04 2.42
N ALA A 113 2.87 -6.72 2.93
CA ALA A 113 1.92 -5.87 2.22
C ALA A 113 2.21 -4.38 2.47
N ILE A 114 1.91 -3.57 1.47
CA ILE A 114 1.84 -2.11 1.52
C ILE A 114 0.40 -1.74 1.17
N TYR A 115 -0.31 -1.09 2.09
CA TYR A 115 -1.74 -0.79 1.99
C TYR A 115 -2.03 0.25 0.92
N VAL A 116 -3.29 0.32 0.47
CA VAL A 116 -3.71 1.30 -0.56
C VAL A 116 -3.89 2.72 -0.03
N ASP A 117 -4.14 2.86 1.26
CA ASP A 117 -4.33 4.12 2.00
C ASP A 117 -3.59 4.01 3.35
N PRO A 118 -3.47 5.08 4.16
CA PRO A 118 -2.97 4.98 5.52
C PRO A 118 -3.69 3.87 6.30
N CYS A 119 -2.95 3.20 7.20
CA CYS A 119 -3.51 2.15 8.05
C CYS A 119 -4.80 2.62 8.73
N ASN A 120 -5.90 1.92 8.45
CA ASN A 120 -7.25 2.23 8.93
C ASN A 120 -7.93 1.02 9.61
N ILE A 121 -7.13 0.12 10.19
CA ILE A 121 -7.62 -1.05 10.94
C ILE A 121 -8.45 -0.62 12.15
N CYS A 122 -8.00 0.43 12.86
CA CYS A 122 -8.68 1.01 14.01
C CYS A 122 -9.54 2.21 13.59
N GLY A 123 -10.62 2.51 14.30
CA GLY A 123 -11.42 3.73 14.09
C GLY A 123 -10.62 5.01 14.39
N GLU A 124 -9.75 4.97 15.42
CA GLU A 124 -8.80 6.03 15.74
C GLU A 124 -7.41 5.44 15.89
N CYS A 125 -6.43 6.07 15.23
CA CYS A 125 -5.04 5.70 15.34
C CYS A 125 -4.34 6.46 16.46
N VAL A 126 -3.17 5.96 16.87
CA VAL A 126 -2.31 6.58 17.89
C VAL A 126 -0.98 7.01 17.25
N PRO A 127 -0.33 8.06 17.77
CA PRO A 127 0.94 8.53 17.20
C PRO A 127 2.15 7.66 17.58
N ASP A 128 2.10 6.97 18.71
CA ASP A 128 3.22 6.16 19.21
C ASP A 128 3.01 4.69 18.93
N LYS A 129 4.01 4.02 18.35
CA LYS A 129 3.95 2.59 17.99
C LYS A 129 3.75 1.68 19.20
N LYS A 130 4.24 2.05 20.40
CA LYS A 130 4.04 1.27 21.62
C LYS A 130 2.58 1.20 22.05
N ASP A 131 1.78 2.20 21.68
CA ASP A 131 0.38 2.30 22.01
C ASP A 131 -0.54 1.73 20.90
N CYS A 132 0.04 1.24 19.81
CA CYS A 132 -0.69 0.64 18.70
C CYS A 132 -1.48 -0.60 19.17
N ARG A 133 -2.79 -0.61 18.90
CA ARG A 133 -3.67 -1.73 19.30
C ARG A 133 -3.50 -2.96 18.41
N ASN A 134 -3.02 -2.77 17.17
CA ASN A 134 -2.83 -3.84 16.17
C ASN A 134 -1.42 -3.77 15.56
N PRO A 135 -0.33 -3.89 16.37
CA PRO A 135 1.03 -3.65 15.88
C PRO A 135 1.52 -4.68 14.86
N THR A 136 0.92 -5.88 14.86
CA THR A 136 1.26 -6.96 13.93
C THR A 136 0.54 -6.85 12.58
N GLU A 137 -0.50 -6.02 12.50
CA GLU A 137 -1.33 -5.85 11.30
C GLU A 137 -1.17 -4.47 10.65
N ALA A 138 -0.59 -3.51 11.37
CA ALA A 138 -0.37 -2.17 10.85
C ALA A 138 0.65 -2.18 9.70
N ARG A 139 0.26 -1.63 8.54
CA ARG A 139 1.14 -1.49 7.37
C ARG A 139 1.12 -0.04 6.86
N PRO A 140 2.23 0.44 6.29
CA PRO A 140 2.27 1.75 5.65
C PRO A 140 1.55 1.75 4.31
N SER A 141 1.19 2.94 3.82
CA SER A 141 0.82 3.15 2.42
C SER A 141 2.06 3.43 1.57
N PRO A 142 1.96 3.35 0.22
CA PRO A 142 3.07 3.70 -0.67
C PRO A 142 3.58 5.13 -0.42
N GLU A 143 2.67 6.09 -0.30
CA GLU A 143 3.02 7.49 -0.04
C GLU A 143 3.69 7.66 1.33
N GLY A 144 3.29 6.87 2.32
CA GLY A 144 3.95 6.82 3.62
C GLY A 144 5.43 6.43 3.51
N LEU A 145 5.76 5.52 2.61
CA LEU A 145 7.14 5.13 2.28
C LEU A 145 7.82 6.10 1.29
N GLY A 146 7.15 7.16 0.88
CA GLY A 146 7.68 8.13 -0.08
C GLY A 146 7.58 7.68 -1.55
N VAL A 147 6.76 6.68 -1.84
CA VAL A 147 6.57 6.20 -3.22
C VAL A 147 5.77 7.21 -4.03
N ASP A 148 6.31 7.62 -5.17
CA ASP A 148 5.58 8.30 -6.23
C ASP A 148 4.67 7.29 -6.92
N VAL A 149 3.44 7.18 -6.44
CA VAL A 149 2.45 6.24 -6.97
C VAL A 149 2.17 6.54 -8.44
N PHE A 150 1.99 7.81 -8.83
CA PHE A 150 1.72 8.19 -10.21
C PHE A 150 2.85 7.76 -11.16
N GLY A 151 4.08 8.08 -10.80
CA GLY A 151 5.25 7.69 -11.59
C GLY A 151 5.41 6.17 -11.67
N THR A 152 5.25 5.47 -10.55
CA THR A 152 5.42 4.01 -10.48
C THR A 152 4.36 3.27 -11.30
N VAL A 153 3.06 3.60 -11.09
CA VAL A 153 1.98 2.84 -11.77
C VAL A 153 1.92 3.11 -13.26
N ARG A 154 2.29 4.34 -13.70
CA ARG A 154 2.39 4.66 -15.13
C ARG A 154 3.48 3.86 -15.85
N LYS A 155 4.62 3.59 -15.20
CA LYS A 155 5.64 2.69 -15.74
C LYS A 155 5.09 1.29 -16.00
N LEU A 156 4.17 0.84 -15.15
CA LEU A 156 3.52 -0.46 -15.28
C LEU A 156 2.32 -0.42 -16.24
N GLY A 157 2.07 0.71 -16.92
CA GLY A 157 1.02 0.86 -17.92
C GLY A 157 -0.39 0.99 -17.35
N TYR A 158 -0.54 1.47 -16.11
CA TYR A 158 -1.82 1.91 -15.57
C TYR A 158 -2.03 3.40 -15.86
N ASN A 159 -3.27 3.76 -16.16
CA ASN A 159 -3.69 5.15 -16.24
C ASN A 159 -4.10 5.63 -14.84
N ILE A 160 -3.52 6.74 -14.42
CA ILE A 160 -3.88 7.41 -13.16
C ILE A 160 -3.86 8.91 -13.38
N ASP A 161 -4.94 9.57 -13.01
CA ASP A 161 -5.11 11.01 -13.09
C ASP A 161 -5.46 11.62 -11.73
N VAL A 162 -5.24 12.92 -11.61
CA VAL A 162 -5.67 13.68 -10.44
C VAL A 162 -7.18 13.83 -10.51
N LEU A 163 -7.86 13.41 -9.45
CA LEU A 163 -9.30 13.63 -9.35
C LEU A 163 -9.57 15.12 -9.18
N THR A 164 -10.51 15.64 -9.95
CA THR A 164 -10.97 17.03 -9.92
C THR A 164 -12.38 17.15 -9.33
N ASP A 165 -13.09 16.03 -9.23
CA ASP A 165 -14.41 15.93 -8.64
C ASP A 165 -14.57 14.61 -7.85
N TYR A 166 -15.55 14.57 -6.94
CA TYR A 166 -15.79 13.43 -6.06
C TYR A 166 -16.58 12.29 -6.73
N ASP A 167 -17.27 12.56 -7.81
CA ASP A 167 -18.03 11.58 -8.61
C ASP A 167 -17.14 10.77 -9.58
N GLN A 168 -15.87 11.13 -9.68
CA GLN A 168 -14.91 10.42 -10.54
C GLN A 168 -14.48 9.10 -9.89
N LYS A 169 -14.24 8.10 -10.75
CA LYS A 169 -13.68 6.82 -10.32
C LYS A 169 -12.36 6.99 -9.62
N MET A 170 -12.27 6.46 -8.41
CA MET A 170 -11.05 6.45 -7.63
C MET A 170 -10.22 5.23 -7.99
N ASN A 171 -8.92 5.45 -8.22
CA ASN A 171 -7.93 4.40 -8.38
C ASN A 171 -7.08 4.32 -7.11
N ARG A 172 -6.90 3.11 -6.58
CA ARG A 172 -6.02 2.83 -5.44
C ARG A 172 -5.06 1.72 -5.80
N TYR A 173 -3.85 1.85 -5.26
CA TYR A 173 -2.77 0.91 -5.54
C TYR A 173 -2.13 0.47 -4.24
N GLY A 174 -2.09 -0.85 -4.03
CA GLY A 174 -1.36 -1.48 -2.95
C GLY A 174 -0.28 -2.40 -3.51
N MET A 175 0.60 -2.89 -2.67
CA MET A 175 1.68 -3.77 -3.11
C MET A 175 1.84 -4.95 -2.16
N LEU A 176 2.39 -6.05 -2.69
CA LEU A 176 2.98 -7.13 -1.92
C LEU A 176 4.42 -7.29 -2.37
N LEU A 177 5.37 -7.08 -1.48
CA LEU A 177 6.76 -7.50 -1.69
C LEU A 177 6.86 -8.97 -1.28
N ILE A 178 7.51 -9.82 -2.07
CA ILE A 178 7.44 -11.29 -1.87
C ILE A 178 8.79 -11.90 -1.53
N GLU A 179 9.80 -11.70 -2.38
CA GLU A 179 11.16 -12.26 -2.26
C GLU A 179 12.24 -11.26 -2.65
#